data_ba9fe7765b909f702da53238c7377f28
#
_entry.id   ba9fe7765b909f702da53238c7377f28
#
_cell.length_a   1.000
_cell.length_b   1.000
_cell.length_c   1.000
_cell.angle_alpha   90.00
_cell.angle_beta   90.00
_cell.angle_gamma   90.00
#
_symmetry.space_group_name_H-M   'P 1'
#
loop_
_entity.id
_entity.type
_entity.pdbx_description
1 polymer ?
#
loop_
_entity_poly.entity_id
_entity_poly.type
_entity_poly.pdbx_seq_one_letter_code
_entity_poly.pdbx_strand_id
1 'polypeptide(L)'
;MANQQSRLHSQVFGYNAARWVWTAVTVAITIWFLLMMSWMVFPLVIVTAIVVLFHIDTQLDQEQQTLKIKVLWVPVKTCNLADIEEAAIPRDPLPLERNTFGVHFIGGALSMHAGAANLALEMKDGKTYRVTVYRPQQFVKQLNNAA
;
A
#
# COMPACT_ATOMS: atom_id res chain seq x y z
N MET A 1 -9.45 -20.61 -23.01
CA MET A 1 -8.82 -19.27 -22.87
C MET A 1 -9.67 -18.31 -22.02
N ALA A 2 -10.15 -18.72 -20.86
CA ALA A 2 -11.12 -17.95 -20.06
C ALA A 2 -10.69 -17.81 -18.59
N ASN A 3 -9.44 -17.49 -18.27
CA ASN A 3 -9.03 -17.43 -16.85
C ASN A 3 -8.05 -16.32 -16.48
N GLN A 4 -7.86 -15.30 -17.32
CA GLN A 4 -7.03 -14.14 -16.94
C GLN A 4 -7.83 -12.93 -16.40
N GLN A 5 -9.16 -12.95 -16.53
CA GLN A 5 -10.00 -11.85 -16.04
C GLN A 5 -10.46 -12.00 -14.57
N SER A 6 -10.25 -13.17 -13.96
CA SER A 6 -10.68 -13.44 -12.59
C SER A 6 -9.72 -12.95 -11.51
N ARG A 7 -8.49 -12.56 -11.87
CA ARG A 7 -7.47 -12.09 -10.93
C ARG A 7 -6.91 -10.74 -11.34
N LEU A 8 -7.12 -9.73 -10.51
CA LEU A 8 -6.51 -8.43 -10.67
C LEU A 8 -5.39 -8.26 -9.64
N HIS A 9 -4.20 -7.95 -10.12
CA HIS A 9 -3.02 -7.77 -9.29
C HIS A 9 -2.44 -6.38 -9.50
N SER A 10 -2.08 -5.72 -8.41
CA SER A 10 -1.46 -4.40 -8.40
C SER A 10 -0.32 -4.36 -7.41
N GLN A 11 0.85 -4.03 -7.89
CA GLN A 11 2.03 -3.77 -7.06
C GLN A 11 2.48 -2.32 -7.27
N VAL A 12 2.53 -1.55 -6.18
CA VAL A 12 2.88 -0.13 -6.23
C VAL A 12 4.04 0.15 -5.29
N PHE A 13 5.15 0.64 -5.83
CA PHE A 13 6.31 1.07 -5.06
C PHE A 13 6.22 2.52 -4.59
N GLY A 14 5.47 3.37 -5.30
CA GLY A 14 5.17 4.76 -4.91
C GLY A 14 6.42 5.64 -4.70
N TYR A 15 7.34 5.64 -5.66
CA TYR A 15 8.51 6.53 -5.60
C TYR A 15 8.10 7.98 -5.84
N ASN A 16 7.78 8.70 -4.76
CA ASN A 16 7.55 10.14 -4.75
C ASN A 16 8.79 10.89 -4.23
N ALA A 17 8.76 12.22 -4.28
CA ALA A 17 9.87 13.06 -3.83
C ALA A 17 10.23 12.81 -2.36
N ALA A 18 9.23 12.65 -1.48
CA ALA A 18 9.44 12.38 -0.07
C ALA A 18 10.19 11.05 0.14
N ARG A 19 9.86 10.01 -0.62
CA ARG A 19 10.54 8.72 -0.53
C ARG A 19 11.99 8.79 -0.99
N TRP A 20 12.28 9.55 -2.04
CA TRP A 20 13.66 9.79 -2.48
C TRP A 20 14.48 10.51 -1.40
N VAL A 21 13.89 11.51 -0.74
CA VAL A 21 14.54 12.21 0.38
C VAL A 21 14.83 11.23 1.53
N TRP A 22 13.85 10.43 1.94
CA TRP A 22 14.04 9.41 3.00
C TRP A 22 15.10 8.39 2.63
N THR A 23 15.11 7.92 1.38
CA THR A 23 16.13 6.99 0.89
C THR A 23 17.51 7.64 0.95
N ALA A 24 17.66 8.86 0.48
CA ALA A 24 18.94 9.58 0.51
C ALA A 24 19.44 9.78 1.95
N VAL A 25 18.56 10.17 2.87
CA VAL A 25 18.88 10.37 4.28
C VAL A 25 19.32 9.06 4.94
N THR A 26 18.57 7.98 4.76
CA THR A 26 18.92 6.68 5.38
C THR A 26 20.22 6.13 4.81
N VAL A 27 20.47 6.27 3.52
CA VAL A 27 21.74 5.86 2.87
C VAL A 27 22.90 6.69 3.41
N ALA A 28 22.77 8.02 3.49
CA ALA A 28 23.82 8.89 4.01
C ALA A 28 24.19 8.56 5.47
N ILE A 29 23.18 8.34 6.32
CA ILE A 29 23.39 7.94 7.71
C ILE A 29 24.07 6.57 7.78
N THR A 30 23.64 5.62 6.96
CA THR A 30 24.24 4.26 6.91
C THR A 30 25.72 4.35 6.53
N ILE A 31 26.07 5.14 5.50
CA ILE A 31 27.46 5.36 5.09
C ILE A 31 28.27 6.00 6.22
N TRP A 32 27.72 7.01 6.89
CA TRP A 32 28.37 7.65 8.03
C TRP A 32 28.74 6.65 9.12
N PHE A 33 27.79 5.81 9.55
CA PHE A 33 28.04 4.79 10.57
C PHE A 33 29.00 3.69 10.09
N LEU A 34 28.99 3.38 8.78
CA LEU A 34 29.95 2.44 8.18
C LEU A 34 31.38 3.00 8.28
N LEU A 35 31.57 4.29 7.97
CA LEU A 35 32.88 4.95 8.07
C LEU A 35 33.38 5.03 9.52
N MET A 36 32.48 5.13 10.49
CA MET A 36 32.79 5.10 11.92
C MET A 36 33.01 3.70 12.46
N MET A 37 32.97 2.66 11.63
CA MET A 37 33.08 1.25 12.01
C MET A 37 32.15 0.86 13.16
N SER A 38 30.96 1.47 13.20
CA SER A 38 29.99 1.26 14.26
C SER A 38 29.10 0.06 13.98
N TRP A 39 28.82 -0.74 15.01
CA TRP A 39 27.86 -1.86 14.91
C TRP A 39 26.42 -1.41 14.55
N MET A 40 26.09 -0.15 14.74
CA MET A 40 24.83 0.46 14.35
C MET A 40 24.57 0.40 12.84
N VAL A 41 25.56 0.10 12.02
CA VAL A 41 25.37 -0.09 10.57
C VAL A 41 24.38 -1.20 10.25
N PHE A 42 24.36 -2.28 11.03
CA PHE A 42 23.48 -3.43 10.75
C PHE A 42 21.98 -3.08 10.81
N PRO A 43 21.44 -2.48 11.90
CA PRO A 43 20.03 -2.07 11.91
C PRO A 43 19.73 -0.98 10.87
N LEU A 44 20.68 -0.09 10.57
CA LEU A 44 20.49 0.95 9.56
C LEU A 44 20.39 0.38 8.13
N VAL A 45 21.16 -0.66 7.82
CA VAL A 45 21.02 -1.37 6.54
C VAL A 45 19.62 -1.99 6.41
N ILE A 46 19.09 -2.59 7.47
CA ILE A 46 17.74 -3.16 7.48
C ILE A 46 16.69 -2.05 7.25
N VAL A 47 16.78 -0.93 7.97
CA VAL A 47 15.87 0.21 7.80
C VAL A 47 15.93 0.75 6.37
N THR A 48 17.13 0.93 5.82
CA THR A 48 17.32 1.40 4.44
C THR A 48 16.70 0.42 3.44
N ALA A 49 16.90 -0.89 3.63
CA ALA A 49 16.28 -1.90 2.78
C ALA A 49 14.75 -1.84 2.84
N ILE A 50 14.17 -1.68 4.03
CA ILE A 50 12.72 -1.50 4.19
C ILE A 50 12.23 -0.27 3.42
N VAL A 51 12.91 0.87 3.57
CA VAL A 51 12.53 2.12 2.87
C VAL A 51 12.60 1.96 1.35
N VAL A 52 13.67 1.33 0.84
CA VAL A 52 13.88 1.16 -0.60
C VAL A 52 12.90 0.14 -1.20
N LEU A 53 12.69 -0.98 -0.51
CA LEU A 53 11.88 -2.09 -1.01
C LEU A 53 10.38 -1.96 -0.68
N PHE A 54 9.99 -0.90 0.05
CA PHE A 54 8.60 -0.72 0.45
C PHE A 54 7.67 -0.71 -0.76
N HIS A 55 6.64 -1.54 -0.72
CA HIS A 55 5.60 -1.60 -1.73
C HIS A 55 4.28 -2.08 -1.14
N ILE A 56 3.20 -1.71 -1.80
CA ILE A 56 1.85 -2.21 -1.53
C ILE A 56 1.49 -3.17 -2.67
N ASP A 57 1.10 -4.36 -2.31
CA ASP A 57 0.63 -5.40 -3.22
C ASP A 57 -0.85 -5.68 -2.93
N THR A 58 -1.70 -5.47 -3.92
CA THR A 58 -3.14 -5.68 -3.81
C THR A 58 -3.57 -6.73 -4.83
N GLN A 59 -4.19 -7.79 -4.35
CA GLN A 59 -4.64 -8.92 -5.15
C GLN A 59 -6.14 -9.10 -4.96
N LEU A 60 -6.89 -8.94 -6.04
CA LEU A 60 -8.31 -9.26 -6.12
C LEU A 60 -8.46 -10.63 -6.77
N ASP A 61 -9.04 -11.57 -6.05
CA ASP A 61 -9.34 -12.91 -6.53
C ASP A 61 -10.87 -13.09 -6.53
N GLN A 62 -11.46 -13.07 -7.71
CA GLN A 62 -12.90 -13.23 -7.88
C GLN A 62 -13.37 -14.67 -7.66
N GLU A 63 -12.51 -15.67 -7.90
CA GLU A 63 -12.85 -17.07 -7.65
C GLU A 63 -12.96 -17.36 -6.15
N GLN A 64 -12.04 -16.79 -5.37
CA GLN A 64 -12.03 -16.90 -3.91
C GLN A 64 -12.91 -15.84 -3.22
N GLN A 65 -13.49 -14.91 -3.98
CA GLN A 65 -14.26 -13.78 -3.45
C GLN A 65 -13.49 -12.99 -2.37
N THR A 66 -12.18 -12.79 -2.61
CA THR A 66 -11.30 -12.14 -1.63
C THR A 66 -10.45 -11.03 -2.24
N LEU A 67 -10.26 -9.97 -1.46
CA LEU A 67 -9.29 -8.92 -1.69
C LEU A 67 -8.18 -9.01 -0.64
N LYS A 68 -6.94 -9.27 -1.08
CA LYS A 68 -5.77 -9.37 -0.20
C LYS A 68 -4.88 -8.16 -0.40
N ILE A 69 -4.53 -7.51 0.70
CA ILE A 69 -3.62 -6.35 0.71
C ILE A 69 -2.39 -6.75 1.52
N LYS A 70 -1.23 -6.66 0.89
CA LYS A 70 0.07 -6.96 1.48
C LYS A 70 0.94 -5.72 1.48
N VAL A 71 1.73 -5.58 2.51
CA VAL A 71 2.75 -4.54 2.65
C VAL A 71 4.09 -5.24 2.85
N LEU A 72 5.06 -4.98 1.98
CA LEU A 72 6.35 -5.69 2.02
C LEU A 72 6.18 -7.23 2.06
N TRP A 73 5.36 -7.80 1.19
CA TRP A 73 5.02 -9.24 1.12
C TRP A 73 4.23 -9.78 2.32
N VAL A 74 4.09 -9.00 3.41
CA VAL A 74 3.32 -9.40 4.60
C VAL A 74 1.84 -9.12 4.37
N PRO A 75 0.94 -10.09 4.51
CA PRO A 75 -0.49 -9.86 4.40
C PRO A 75 -0.98 -9.05 5.60
N VAL A 76 -1.38 -7.79 5.34
CA VAL A 76 -1.89 -6.88 6.38
C VAL A 76 -3.39 -7.01 6.52
N LYS A 77 -4.10 -7.15 5.39
CA LYS A 77 -5.55 -7.26 5.38
C LYS A 77 -6.04 -8.20 4.28
N THR A 78 -6.98 -9.05 4.66
CA THR A 78 -7.80 -9.83 3.71
C THR A 78 -9.25 -9.50 3.97
N CYS A 79 -9.98 -9.10 2.92
CA CYS A 79 -11.40 -8.79 2.97
C CYS A 79 -12.15 -9.76 2.08
N ASN A 80 -13.33 -10.24 2.51
CA ASN A 80 -14.27 -10.87 1.61
C ASN A 80 -14.97 -9.81 0.77
N LEU A 81 -15.21 -10.08 -0.49
CA LEU A 81 -15.90 -9.11 -1.37
C LEU A 81 -17.32 -8.83 -0.88
N ALA A 82 -17.98 -9.84 -0.30
CA ALA A 82 -19.30 -9.70 0.30
C ALA A 82 -19.37 -8.71 1.48
N ASP A 83 -18.24 -8.44 2.15
CA ASP A 83 -18.16 -7.51 3.27
C ASP A 83 -17.87 -6.06 2.83
N ILE A 84 -17.57 -5.85 1.54
CA ILE A 84 -17.35 -4.52 0.97
C ILE A 84 -18.73 -3.94 0.61
N GLU A 85 -19.02 -2.76 1.13
CA GLU A 85 -20.24 -2.01 0.81
C GLU A 85 -20.06 -1.20 -0.46
N GLU A 86 -18.96 -0.44 -0.52
CA GLU A 86 -18.63 0.40 -1.67
C GLU A 86 -17.11 0.50 -1.88
N ALA A 87 -16.70 0.52 -3.14
CA ALA A 87 -15.35 0.87 -3.55
C ALA A 87 -15.38 2.15 -4.39
N ALA A 88 -14.58 3.13 -4.01
CA ALA A 88 -14.54 4.43 -4.68
C ALA A 88 -13.11 4.95 -4.87
N ILE A 89 -12.93 5.89 -5.80
CA ILE A 89 -11.70 6.66 -5.92
C ILE A 89 -11.86 7.91 -5.05
N PRO A 90 -11.00 8.10 -4.01
CA PRO A 90 -11.08 9.29 -3.17
C PRO A 90 -10.87 10.55 -4.00
N ARG A 91 -11.73 11.54 -3.83
CA ARG A 91 -11.61 12.83 -4.55
C ARG A 91 -10.38 13.60 -4.08
N ASP A 92 -10.13 13.57 -2.77
CA ASP A 92 -9.02 14.30 -2.16
C ASP A 92 -8.09 13.34 -1.42
N PRO A 93 -6.83 13.20 -1.86
CA PRO A 93 -5.82 12.48 -1.11
C PRO A 93 -5.47 13.26 0.16
N LEU A 94 -5.35 12.55 1.28
CA LEU A 94 -4.99 13.17 2.55
C LEU A 94 -3.55 13.71 2.49
N PRO A 95 -3.26 14.88 3.10
CA PRO A 95 -1.92 15.49 3.04
C PRO A 95 -0.81 14.55 3.53
N LEU A 96 -1.09 13.74 4.56
CA LEU A 96 -0.13 12.77 5.08
C LEU A 96 0.16 11.66 4.06
N GLU A 97 -0.83 11.18 3.34
CA GLU A 97 -0.66 10.14 2.31
C GLU A 97 0.24 10.60 1.15
N ARG A 98 0.17 11.89 0.78
CA ARG A 98 1.03 12.45 -0.28
C ARG A 98 2.50 12.46 0.07
N ASN A 99 2.82 12.67 1.36
CA ASN A 99 4.17 12.95 1.83
C ASN A 99 4.81 11.78 2.58
N THR A 100 4.08 10.68 2.78
CA THR A 100 4.57 9.51 3.50
C THR A 100 4.30 8.22 2.72
N PHE A 101 4.70 7.13 3.31
CA PHE A 101 4.37 5.77 2.89
C PHE A 101 4.24 4.90 4.14
N GLY A 102 3.49 3.81 4.04
CA GLY A 102 3.34 2.91 5.17
C GLY A 102 1.89 2.53 5.45
N VAL A 103 1.66 2.14 6.70
CA VAL A 103 0.35 1.80 7.22
C VAL A 103 0.03 2.79 8.33
N HIS A 104 -0.98 3.63 8.13
CA HIS A 104 -1.35 4.68 9.05
C HIS A 104 -2.85 4.69 9.30
N PHE A 105 -3.25 5.04 10.52
CA PHE A 105 -4.66 5.29 10.83
C PHE A 105 -4.92 6.80 10.74
N ILE A 106 -5.64 7.22 9.70
CA ILE A 106 -5.84 8.63 9.37
C ILE A 106 -7.32 8.91 9.15
N GLY A 107 -7.88 9.86 9.90
CA GLY A 107 -9.28 10.31 9.71
C GLY A 107 -10.32 9.20 9.86
N GLY A 108 -10.08 8.21 10.72
CA GLY A 108 -10.98 7.07 10.92
C GLY A 108 -10.81 5.94 9.92
N ALA A 109 -9.91 6.09 8.95
CA ALA A 109 -9.59 5.05 7.95
C ALA A 109 -8.20 4.46 8.18
N LEU A 110 -8.04 3.17 7.96
CA LEU A 110 -6.73 2.53 7.87
C LEU A 110 -6.18 2.71 6.46
N SER A 111 -5.16 3.54 6.33
CA SER A 111 -4.50 3.82 5.07
C SER A 111 -3.23 2.99 4.91
N MET A 112 -3.20 2.17 3.85
CA MET A 112 -2.04 1.39 3.42
C MET A 112 -1.57 2.00 2.10
N HIS A 113 -0.55 2.85 2.17
CA HIS A 113 -0.22 3.68 1.02
C HIS A 113 1.28 3.76 0.71
N ALA A 114 1.57 3.91 -0.56
CA ALA A 114 2.88 4.21 -1.11
C ALA A 114 2.72 5.44 -2.03
N GLY A 115 2.63 6.64 -1.42
CA GLY A 115 2.12 7.86 -2.03
C GLY A 115 0.61 8.02 -1.76
N ALA A 116 -0.07 8.90 -2.49
CA ALA A 116 -1.50 9.14 -2.28
C ALA A 116 -2.33 7.86 -2.48
N ALA A 117 -3.17 7.52 -1.50
CA ALA A 117 -4.13 6.44 -1.63
C ALA A 117 -5.18 6.81 -2.68
N ASN A 118 -5.45 5.91 -3.61
CA ASN A 118 -6.34 6.13 -4.75
C ASN A 118 -7.49 5.12 -4.86
N LEU A 119 -7.61 4.23 -3.88
CA LEU A 119 -8.72 3.32 -3.71
C LEU A 119 -9.21 3.41 -2.26
N ALA A 120 -10.47 3.74 -2.06
CA ALA A 120 -11.17 3.70 -0.78
C ALA A 120 -12.15 2.53 -0.79
N LEU A 121 -12.19 1.78 0.30
CA LEU A 121 -13.09 0.65 0.52
C LEU A 121 -13.90 0.95 1.76
N GLU A 122 -15.20 1.02 1.61
CA GLU A 122 -16.14 1.11 2.72
C GLU A 122 -16.68 -0.29 3.01
N MET A 123 -16.53 -0.73 4.25
CA MET A 123 -16.96 -2.05 4.68
C MET A 123 -18.33 -1.96 5.33
N LYS A 124 -19.15 -3.00 5.22
CA LYS A 124 -20.46 -3.13 5.87
C LYS A 124 -20.44 -2.97 7.39
N ASP A 125 -19.28 -3.17 8.02
CA ASP A 125 -19.07 -2.94 9.45
C ASP A 125 -18.72 -1.47 9.80
N GLY A 126 -18.77 -0.57 8.83
CA GLY A 126 -18.49 0.87 8.98
C GLY A 126 -17.01 1.23 8.98
N LYS A 127 -16.10 0.25 8.75
CA LYS A 127 -14.67 0.54 8.65
C LYS A 127 -14.31 0.99 7.25
N THR A 128 -13.38 1.93 7.16
CA THR A 128 -12.86 2.42 5.88
C THR A 128 -11.38 2.03 5.74
N TYR A 129 -11.04 1.49 4.58
CA TYR A 129 -9.66 1.22 4.19
C TYR A 129 -9.28 2.07 2.98
N ARG A 130 -8.07 2.61 2.99
CA ARG A 130 -7.53 3.38 1.88
C ARG A 130 -6.25 2.72 1.40
N VAL A 131 -6.12 2.50 0.09
CA VAL A 131 -5.01 1.72 -0.49
C VAL A 131 -4.49 2.43 -1.73
N THR A 132 -3.19 2.33 -1.97
CA THR A 132 -2.60 2.75 -3.25
C THR A 132 -2.56 1.55 -4.19
N VAL A 133 -3.22 1.66 -5.34
CA VAL A 133 -3.24 0.63 -6.37
C VAL A 133 -2.87 1.20 -7.74
N TYR A 134 -2.40 0.34 -8.62
CA TYR A 134 -2.26 0.65 -10.04
C TYR A 134 -3.60 0.43 -10.74
N ARG A 135 -4.05 1.42 -11.54
CA ARG A 135 -5.36 1.41 -12.26
C ARG A 135 -6.57 1.27 -11.33
N PRO A 136 -6.81 2.22 -10.41
CA PRO A 136 -7.89 2.15 -9.42
C PRO A 136 -9.28 1.98 -10.05
N GLN A 137 -9.51 2.51 -11.27
CA GLN A 137 -10.79 2.38 -11.97
C GLN A 137 -11.16 0.92 -12.25
N GLN A 138 -10.16 0.05 -12.52
CA GLN A 138 -10.41 -1.37 -12.75
C GLN A 138 -10.79 -2.07 -11.45
N PHE A 139 -10.14 -1.73 -10.34
CA PHE A 139 -10.50 -2.25 -9.01
C PHE A 139 -11.90 -1.83 -8.61
N VAL A 140 -12.22 -0.53 -8.72
CA VAL A 140 -13.57 -0.01 -8.39
C VAL A 140 -14.64 -0.72 -9.22
N LYS A 141 -14.45 -0.85 -10.54
CA LYS A 141 -15.40 -1.52 -11.41
C LYS A 141 -15.62 -2.98 -11.01
N GLN A 142 -14.53 -3.72 -10.73
CA GLN A 142 -14.65 -5.15 -10.40
C GLN A 142 -15.21 -5.36 -8.99
N LEU A 143 -14.85 -4.53 -8.03
CA LEU A 143 -15.35 -4.61 -6.66
C LEU A 143 -16.84 -4.30 -6.59
N ASN A 144 -17.29 -3.20 -7.21
CA ASN A 144 -18.71 -2.82 -7.21
C ASN A 144 -19.60 -3.74 -8.08
N ASN A 145 -19.01 -4.52 -8.98
CA ASN A 145 -19.77 -5.55 -9.73
C ASN A 145 -19.85 -6.88 -8.96
N ALA A 146 -19.02 -7.08 -7.94
CA ALA A 146 -18.96 -8.31 -7.14
C ALA A 146 -19.65 -8.16 -5.78
N ALA A 147 -19.89 -6.92 -5.32
CA ALA A 147 -20.65 -6.58 -4.13
C ALA A 147 -22.15 -6.61 -4.46
#